data_f6b8488ec7af5c2f8d1e9bd5dee4ea43
#
_entry.id   f6b8488ec7af5c2f8d1e9bd5dee4ea43
#
_cell.length_a   1.000
_cell.length_b   1.000
_cell.length_c   1.000
_cell.angle_alpha   90.00
_cell.angle_beta   90.00
_cell.angle_gamma   90.00
#
_symmetry.space_group_name_H-M   'P 1'
#
loop_
_entity.id
_entity.type
_entity.pdbx_description
1 polymer ?
#
loop_
_entity_poly.entity_id
_entity_poly.type
_entity_poly.pdbx_seq_one_letter_code
_entity_poly.pdbx_strand_id
1 'polypeptide(L)'
;MSSVRHILTLFKKDLLLEIRQQYSFYGILLYIGATIFVLFNAVDEPESKVWNGLFWVIQLFICINAVAKSFLQESKGRMLYFYSIASPADFVLAKLLFNSLLMLAMSMLSLFLFTLFLGNPMQKAGQFIGLVLLGGWSLSLVFTFLAAIAAKAQQNAAIMAVLGFPIIIPQLLLLMKLSNAAFAPLLTIPTSTVLLLVALDIMVVLLAVILFPFLWKD
;
A
#
# COMPACT_ATOMS: atom_id res chain seq x y z
N MET A 1 16.06 -8.94 -24.76
CA MET A 1 16.08 -9.45 -23.37
C MET A 1 14.64 -9.70 -22.98
N SER A 2 14.34 -10.76 -22.20
CA SER A 2 12.93 -11.01 -21.81
C SER A 2 12.43 -9.91 -20.85
N SER A 3 11.18 -9.47 -21.02
CA SER A 3 10.47 -8.48 -20.18
C SER A 3 10.64 -8.78 -18.67
N VAL A 4 10.57 -10.06 -18.30
CA VAL A 4 10.78 -10.52 -16.92
C VAL A 4 12.14 -10.10 -16.36
N ARG A 5 13.20 -10.15 -17.16
CA ARG A 5 14.54 -9.76 -16.71
C ARG A 5 14.65 -8.24 -16.45
N HIS A 6 13.95 -7.42 -17.26
CA HIS A 6 13.87 -5.97 -17.03
C HIS A 6 13.13 -5.66 -15.74
N ILE A 7 11.97 -6.28 -15.53
CA ILE A 7 11.16 -6.10 -14.31
C ILE A 7 12.00 -6.46 -13.06
N LEU A 8 12.67 -7.61 -13.06
CA LEU A 8 13.49 -8.04 -11.92
C LEU A 8 14.69 -7.11 -11.68
N THR A 9 15.31 -6.58 -12.72
CA THR A 9 16.43 -5.64 -12.59
C THR A 9 15.98 -4.31 -11.99
N LEU A 10 14.84 -3.78 -12.44
CA LEU A 10 14.23 -2.56 -11.90
C LEU A 10 13.79 -2.75 -10.45
N PHE A 11 13.15 -3.86 -10.14
CA PHE A 11 12.78 -4.23 -8.77
C PHE A 11 14.00 -4.28 -7.84
N LYS A 12 15.07 -4.97 -8.26
CA LYS A 12 16.31 -5.06 -7.49
C LYS A 12 16.95 -3.70 -7.28
N LYS A 13 16.91 -2.82 -8.28
CA LYS A 13 17.38 -1.43 -8.18
C LYS A 13 16.61 -0.69 -7.09
N ASP A 14 15.29 -0.75 -7.10
CA ASP A 14 14.45 -0.05 -6.11
C ASP A 14 14.69 -0.60 -4.69
N LEU A 15 14.81 -1.92 -4.55
CA LEU A 15 15.13 -2.56 -3.27
C LEU A 15 16.52 -2.10 -2.73
N LEU A 16 17.54 -2.05 -3.59
CA LEU A 16 18.87 -1.59 -3.21
C LEU A 16 18.89 -0.10 -2.85
N LEU A 17 18.09 0.72 -3.55
CA LEU A 17 17.95 2.14 -3.23
C LEU A 17 17.31 2.34 -1.86
N GLU A 18 16.26 1.60 -1.54
CA GLU A 18 15.59 1.68 -0.22
C GLU A 18 16.52 1.26 0.91
N ILE A 19 17.24 0.14 0.75
CA ILE A 19 18.22 -0.33 1.74
C ILE A 19 19.37 0.68 1.92
N ARG A 20 19.79 1.35 0.84
CA ARG A 20 20.88 2.34 0.89
C ARG A 20 20.42 3.72 1.39
N GLN A 21 19.18 4.12 1.09
CA GLN A 21 18.57 5.36 1.52
C GLN A 21 17.72 5.17 2.79
N GLN A 22 18.34 4.74 3.85
CA GLN A 22 17.71 4.38 5.14
C GLN A 22 16.78 5.48 5.70
N TYR A 23 16.96 6.74 5.33
CA TYR A 23 16.13 7.85 5.80
C TYR A 23 14.64 7.70 5.47
N SER A 24 14.31 7.13 4.31
CA SER A 24 12.91 6.90 3.92
C SER A 24 12.26 5.86 4.82
N PHE A 25 12.94 4.74 5.02
CA PHE A 25 12.48 3.65 5.87
C PHE A 25 12.32 4.11 7.34
N TYR A 26 13.34 4.75 7.90
CA TYR A 26 13.26 5.28 9.27
C TYR A 26 12.18 6.35 9.44
N GLY A 27 11.93 7.18 8.42
CA GLY A 27 10.86 8.17 8.45
C GLY A 27 9.48 7.52 8.56
N ILE A 28 9.23 6.43 7.81
CA ILE A 28 7.96 5.68 7.89
C ILE A 28 7.86 4.97 9.25
N LEU A 29 8.94 4.34 9.71
CA LEU A 29 8.98 3.65 10.99
C LEU A 29 8.70 4.63 12.16
N LEU A 30 9.31 5.79 12.15
CA LEU A 30 9.07 6.84 13.14
C LEU A 30 7.62 7.32 13.09
N TYR A 31 7.07 7.51 11.89
CA TYR A 31 5.66 7.87 11.71
C TYR A 31 4.73 6.81 12.32
N ILE A 32 4.95 5.52 12.03
CA ILE A 32 4.17 4.40 12.58
C ILE A 32 4.26 4.41 14.10
N GLY A 33 5.47 4.45 14.66
CA GLY A 33 5.72 4.42 16.09
C GLY A 33 5.09 5.62 16.82
N ALA A 34 5.30 6.83 16.30
CA ALA A 34 4.73 8.04 16.87
C ALA A 34 3.20 8.05 16.85
N THR A 35 2.59 7.65 15.71
CA THR A 35 1.13 7.62 15.59
C THR A 35 0.51 6.60 16.53
N ILE A 36 1.07 5.39 16.62
CA ILE A 36 0.59 4.35 17.53
C ILE A 36 0.78 4.77 18.99
N PHE A 37 1.92 5.38 19.32
CA PHE A 37 2.18 5.88 20.67
C PHE A 37 1.19 6.97 21.10
N VAL A 38 0.86 7.91 20.20
CA VAL A 38 -0.17 8.92 20.46
C VAL A 38 -1.53 8.28 20.69
N LEU A 39 -1.91 7.29 19.86
CA LEU A 39 -3.17 6.57 20.04
C LEU A 39 -3.21 5.80 21.36
N PHE A 40 -2.13 5.15 21.73
CA PHE A 40 -2.00 4.46 23.02
C PHE A 40 -2.26 5.39 24.21
N ASN A 41 -1.78 6.65 24.14
CA ASN A 41 -2.03 7.62 25.20
C ASN A 41 -3.43 8.27 25.13
N ALA A 42 -4.08 8.23 23.96
CA ALA A 42 -5.37 8.90 23.76
C ALA A 42 -6.59 7.98 23.95
N VAL A 43 -6.39 6.66 23.81
CA VAL A 43 -7.48 5.68 23.82
C VAL A 43 -7.13 4.55 24.78
N ASP A 44 -7.81 4.52 25.92
CA ASP A 44 -7.73 3.42 26.87
C ASP A 44 -8.57 2.24 26.36
N GLU A 45 -7.93 1.07 26.16
CA GLU A 45 -8.57 -0.21 25.79
C GLU A 45 -9.66 -0.09 24.69
N PRO A 46 -9.29 0.16 23.45
CA PRO A 46 -10.25 0.37 22.38
C PRO A 46 -11.11 -0.89 22.13
N GLU A 47 -12.40 -0.72 22.01
CA GLU A 47 -13.30 -1.80 21.57
C GLU A 47 -12.82 -2.38 20.23
N SER A 48 -13.06 -3.68 19.98
CA SER A 48 -12.62 -4.39 18.76
C SER A 48 -12.99 -3.67 17.47
N LYS A 49 -14.15 -3.02 17.41
CA LYS A 49 -14.60 -2.26 16.24
C LYS A 49 -13.77 -0.99 16.02
N VAL A 50 -13.47 -0.26 17.10
CA VAL A 50 -12.65 0.94 17.08
C VAL A 50 -11.22 0.57 16.75
N TRP A 51 -10.68 -0.47 17.39
CA TRP A 51 -9.36 -1.02 17.14
C TRP A 51 -9.16 -1.35 15.64
N ASN A 52 -10.12 -2.09 15.06
CA ASN A 52 -10.10 -2.44 13.63
C ASN A 52 -10.11 -1.19 12.73
N GLY A 53 -10.99 -0.23 13.01
CA GLY A 53 -11.07 1.01 12.24
C GLY A 53 -9.76 1.82 12.29
N LEU A 54 -9.20 2.02 13.48
CA LEU A 54 -7.94 2.74 13.68
C LEU A 54 -6.78 2.04 12.96
N PHE A 55 -6.72 0.71 13.03
CA PHE A 55 -5.69 -0.06 12.33
C PHE A 55 -5.71 0.22 10.81
N TRP A 56 -6.89 0.14 10.17
CA TRP A 56 -7.00 0.36 8.73
C TRP A 56 -6.75 1.81 8.32
N VAL A 57 -7.11 2.79 9.16
CA VAL A 57 -6.75 4.20 8.94
C VAL A 57 -5.24 4.40 8.99
N ILE A 58 -4.55 3.79 9.94
CA ILE A 58 -3.08 3.82 10.01
C ILE A 58 -2.46 3.16 8.78
N GLN A 59 -2.97 1.99 8.35
CA GLN A 59 -2.51 1.31 7.14
C GLN A 59 -2.63 2.20 5.89
N LEU A 60 -3.72 2.95 5.77
CA LEU A 60 -3.90 3.94 4.71
C LEU A 60 -2.77 4.98 4.71
N PHE A 61 -2.50 5.60 5.86
CA PHE A 61 -1.47 6.63 5.96
C PHE A 61 -0.05 6.08 5.79
N ILE A 62 0.21 4.85 6.25
CA ILE A 62 1.48 4.16 5.99
C ILE A 62 1.65 3.99 4.47
N CYS A 63 0.62 3.54 3.78
CA CYS A 63 0.65 3.33 2.34
C CYS A 63 0.90 4.63 1.57
N ILE A 64 0.23 5.72 1.93
CA ILE A 64 0.48 7.05 1.35
C ILE A 64 1.95 7.45 1.50
N ASN A 65 2.49 7.34 2.72
CA ASN A 65 3.88 7.74 2.99
C ASN A 65 4.91 6.83 2.31
N ALA A 66 4.65 5.52 2.24
CA ALA A 66 5.56 4.56 1.64
C ALA A 66 5.57 4.67 0.10
N VAL A 67 4.38 4.66 -0.51
CA VAL A 67 4.25 4.56 -1.96
C VAL A 67 4.48 5.89 -2.68
N ALA A 68 4.00 7.02 -2.13
CA ALA A 68 4.19 8.32 -2.76
C ALA A 68 5.67 8.63 -3.02
N LYS A 69 6.54 8.27 -2.09
CA LYS A 69 8.00 8.49 -2.22
C LYS A 69 8.62 7.68 -3.36
N SER A 70 8.10 6.50 -3.67
CA SER A 70 8.71 5.60 -4.66
C SER A 70 8.77 6.19 -6.08
N PHE A 71 7.86 7.12 -6.40
CA PHE A 71 7.85 7.87 -7.67
C PHE A 71 8.56 9.22 -7.55
N LEU A 72 8.47 9.89 -6.39
CA LEU A 72 9.11 11.19 -6.17
C LEU A 72 10.65 11.10 -6.13
N GLN A 73 11.21 9.97 -5.77
CA GLN A 73 12.66 9.73 -5.76
C GLN A 73 13.28 9.64 -7.16
N GLU A 74 12.46 9.42 -8.19
CA GLU A 74 12.94 9.39 -9.57
C GLU A 74 13.05 10.83 -10.11
N SER A 75 14.27 11.35 -10.22
CA SER A 75 14.47 12.67 -10.85
C SER A 75 14.04 12.65 -12.31
N LYS A 76 13.56 13.80 -12.84
CA LYS A 76 13.13 13.94 -14.24
C LYS A 76 14.19 13.43 -15.24
N GLY A 77 15.47 13.67 -14.98
CA GLY A 77 16.57 13.19 -15.82
C GLY A 77 16.76 11.67 -15.81
N ARG A 78 16.50 11.01 -14.68
CA ARG A 78 16.54 9.54 -14.59
C ARG A 78 15.32 8.90 -15.26
N MET A 79 14.16 9.52 -15.19
CA MET A 79 12.96 9.06 -15.92
C MET A 79 13.22 8.99 -17.43
N LEU A 80 13.83 10.02 -18.04
CA LEU A 80 14.19 10.03 -19.45
C LEU A 80 15.14 8.87 -19.83
N TYR A 81 16.08 8.53 -18.96
CA TYR A 81 16.96 7.37 -19.17
C TYR A 81 16.19 6.05 -19.13
N PHE A 82 15.24 5.89 -18.20
CA PHE A 82 14.39 4.68 -18.16
C PHE A 82 13.48 4.58 -19.37
N TYR A 83 13.04 5.70 -19.94
CA TYR A 83 12.23 5.74 -21.17
C TYR A 83 12.94 5.14 -22.37
N SER A 84 14.28 5.18 -22.42
CA SER A 84 15.06 4.62 -23.51
C SER A 84 15.37 3.12 -23.34
N ILE A 85 15.29 2.56 -22.13
CA ILE A 85 15.80 1.21 -21.81
C ILE A 85 14.68 0.21 -21.50
N ALA A 86 13.60 0.67 -20.88
CA ALA A 86 12.52 -0.19 -20.39
C ALA A 86 11.17 0.15 -21.04
N SER A 87 10.31 -0.86 -21.22
CA SER A 87 8.94 -0.60 -21.61
C SER A 87 8.16 0.06 -20.46
N PRO A 88 7.14 0.89 -20.76
CA PRO A 88 6.27 1.48 -19.73
C PRO A 88 5.65 0.43 -18.80
N ALA A 89 5.19 -0.68 -19.37
CA ALA A 89 4.60 -1.78 -18.62
C ALA A 89 5.60 -2.44 -17.67
N ASP A 90 6.85 -2.69 -18.11
CA ASP A 90 7.90 -3.30 -17.27
C ASP A 90 8.23 -2.41 -16.08
N PHE A 91 8.28 -1.08 -16.30
CA PHE A 91 8.54 -0.12 -15.23
C PHE A 91 7.44 -0.11 -14.16
N VAL A 92 6.16 -0.02 -14.59
CA VAL A 92 5.02 -0.03 -13.66
C VAL A 92 4.93 -1.35 -12.91
N LEU A 93 5.11 -2.47 -13.58
CA LEU A 93 5.06 -3.79 -12.92
C LEU A 93 6.19 -3.94 -11.89
N ALA A 94 7.39 -3.44 -12.19
CA ALA A 94 8.47 -3.43 -11.21
C ALA A 94 8.13 -2.57 -9.98
N LYS A 95 7.54 -1.38 -10.16
CA LYS A 95 7.09 -0.51 -9.07
C LYS A 95 5.95 -1.13 -8.26
N LEU A 96 4.97 -1.78 -8.92
CA LEU A 96 3.90 -2.53 -8.24
C LEU A 96 4.47 -3.62 -7.34
N LEU A 97 5.42 -4.42 -7.83
CA LEU A 97 6.06 -5.48 -7.07
C LEU A 97 6.86 -4.93 -5.87
N PHE A 98 7.66 -3.87 -6.10
CA PHE A 98 8.46 -3.25 -5.04
C PHE A 98 7.57 -2.65 -3.94
N ASN A 99 6.59 -1.84 -4.31
CA ASN A 99 5.68 -1.20 -3.36
C ASN A 99 4.83 -2.24 -2.60
N SER A 100 4.43 -3.32 -3.26
CA SER A 100 3.72 -4.43 -2.61
C SER A 100 4.59 -5.09 -1.54
N LEU A 101 5.85 -5.41 -1.84
CA LEU A 101 6.77 -5.99 -0.87
C LEU A 101 7.01 -5.03 0.32
N LEU A 102 7.27 -3.76 0.02
CA LEU A 102 7.47 -2.73 1.05
C LEU A 102 6.24 -2.62 1.95
N MET A 103 5.05 -2.57 1.35
CA MET A 103 3.80 -2.43 2.09
C MET A 103 3.49 -3.66 2.94
N LEU A 104 3.76 -4.88 2.45
CA LEU A 104 3.64 -6.10 3.24
C LEU A 104 4.52 -6.06 4.50
N ALA A 105 5.78 -5.66 4.35
CA ALA A 105 6.71 -5.52 5.48
C ALA A 105 6.21 -4.46 6.48
N MET A 106 5.77 -3.28 6.01
CA MET A 106 5.26 -2.21 6.87
C MET A 106 3.94 -2.58 7.55
N SER A 107 3.06 -3.33 6.87
CA SER A 107 1.80 -3.82 7.44
C SER A 107 2.05 -4.79 8.60
N MET A 108 3.00 -5.69 8.46
CA MET A 108 3.36 -6.62 9.54
C MET A 108 4.00 -5.89 10.72
N LEU A 109 4.89 -4.93 10.44
CA LEU A 109 5.51 -4.11 11.48
C LEU A 109 4.46 -3.28 12.23
N SER A 110 3.53 -2.64 11.51
CA SER A 110 2.48 -1.85 12.16
C SER A 110 1.52 -2.73 12.96
N LEU A 111 1.18 -3.92 12.47
CA LEU A 111 0.38 -4.87 13.23
C LEU A 111 1.07 -5.28 14.53
N PHE A 112 2.37 -5.58 14.46
CA PHE A 112 3.16 -5.91 15.66
C PHE A 112 3.15 -4.77 16.68
N LEU A 113 3.43 -3.54 16.26
CA LEU A 113 3.43 -2.38 17.16
C LEU A 113 2.02 -2.08 17.68
N PHE A 114 1.00 -2.22 16.83
CA PHE A 114 -0.38 -1.96 17.21
C PHE A 114 -0.87 -2.93 18.28
N THR A 115 -0.56 -4.22 18.12
CA THR A 115 -0.89 -5.25 19.13
C THR A 115 -0.07 -5.10 20.41
N LEU A 116 1.18 -4.64 20.31
CA LEU A 116 2.05 -4.42 21.46
C LEU A 116 1.54 -3.27 22.36
N PHE A 117 1.09 -2.15 21.76
CA PHE A 117 0.67 -0.96 22.51
C PHE A 117 -0.83 -0.96 22.86
N LEU A 118 -1.71 -1.30 21.91
CA LEU A 118 -3.17 -1.24 22.11
C LEU A 118 -3.81 -2.60 22.46
N GLY A 119 -2.98 -3.61 22.74
CA GLY A 119 -3.46 -4.94 23.06
C GLY A 119 -3.94 -5.74 21.84
N ASN A 120 -4.35 -6.98 22.09
CA ASN A 120 -4.77 -7.92 21.06
C ASN A 120 -6.23 -8.36 21.27
N PRO A 121 -7.22 -7.68 20.68
CA PRO A 121 -8.62 -8.07 20.76
C PRO A 121 -9.02 -9.17 19.75
N MET A 122 -8.07 -9.65 18.93
CA MET A 122 -8.35 -10.63 17.87
C MET A 122 -8.58 -12.02 18.44
N GLN A 123 -9.70 -12.64 18.05
CA GLN A 123 -10.00 -14.05 18.40
C GLN A 123 -9.42 -15.03 17.38
N LYS A 124 -9.26 -14.60 16.12
CA LYS A 124 -8.72 -15.39 15.01
C LYS A 124 -7.50 -14.69 14.41
N ALA A 125 -6.40 -14.64 15.18
CA ALA A 125 -5.18 -13.91 14.80
C ALA A 125 -4.63 -14.31 13.42
N GLY A 126 -4.61 -15.61 13.09
CA GLY A 126 -4.14 -16.08 11.78
C GLY A 126 -4.98 -15.55 10.61
N GLN A 127 -6.31 -15.46 10.78
CA GLN A 127 -7.18 -14.87 9.76
C GLN A 127 -6.93 -13.37 9.61
N PHE A 128 -6.76 -12.65 10.72
CA PHE A 128 -6.45 -11.23 10.68
C PHE A 128 -5.11 -10.94 10.00
N ILE A 129 -4.06 -11.71 10.31
CA ILE A 129 -2.76 -11.60 9.64
C ILE A 129 -2.91 -11.79 8.12
N GLY A 130 -3.64 -12.82 7.68
CA GLY A 130 -3.93 -13.03 6.26
C GLY A 130 -4.63 -11.86 5.60
N LEU A 131 -5.61 -11.24 6.30
CA LEU A 131 -6.33 -10.05 5.82
C LEU A 131 -5.44 -8.80 5.82
N VAL A 132 -4.52 -8.66 6.78
CA VAL A 132 -3.54 -7.56 6.80
C VAL A 132 -2.58 -7.66 5.62
N LEU A 133 -2.11 -8.86 5.29
CA LEU A 133 -1.27 -9.08 4.11
C LEU A 133 -2.04 -8.81 2.81
N LEU A 134 -3.26 -9.33 2.69
CA LEU A 134 -4.13 -9.07 1.54
C LEU A 134 -4.43 -7.58 1.40
N GLY A 135 -4.79 -6.89 2.48
CA GLY A 135 -5.10 -5.46 2.47
C GLY A 135 -3.89 -4.58 2.22
N GLY A 136 -2.74 -4.91 2.79
CA GLY A 136 -1.48 -4.21 2.51
C GLY A 136 -1.10 -4.31 1.03
N TRP A 137 -1.22 -5.51 0.45
CA TRP A 137 -1.02 -5.72 -0.98
C TRP A 137 -2.04 -4.93 -1.82
N SER A 138 -3.32 -5.05 -1.53
CA SER A 138 -4.43 -4.36 -2.20
C SER A 138 -4.25 -2.83 -2.18
N LEU A 139 -3.99 -2.24 -1.01
CA LEU A 139 -3.72 -0.80 -0.87
C LEU A 139 -2.49 -0.38 -1.68
N SER A 140 -1.43 -1.18 -1.70
CA SER A 140 -0.23 -0.85 -2.45
C SER A 140 -0.47 -0.76 -3.96
N LEU A 141 -1.34 -1.62 -4.52
CA LEU A 141 -1.71 -1.58 -5.94
C LEU A 141 -2.39 -0.26 -6.30
N VAL A 142 -3.42 0.12 -5.52
CA VAL A 142 -4.16 1.37 -5.75
C VAL A 142 -3.24 2.58 -5.62
N PHE A 143 -2.46 2.66 -4.53
CA PHE A 143 -1.59 3.81 -4.31
C PHE A 143 -0.44 3.88 -5.31
N THR A 144 0.09 2.75 -5.79
CA THR A 144 1.10 2.75 -6.85
C THR A 144 0.54 3.32 -8.14
N PHE A 145 -0.68 2.95 -8.51
CA PHE A 145 -1.37 3.51 -9.66
C PHE A 145 -1.60 5.02 -9.51
N LEU A 146 -2.13 5.48 -8.37
CA LEU A 146 -2.37 6.88 -8.10
C LEU A 146 -1.06 7.70 -8.06
N ALA A 147 0.00 7.16 -7.47
CA ALA A 147 1.30 7.81 -7.41
C ALA A 147 1.93 7.94 -8.81
N ALA A 148 1.71 6.96 -9.69
CA ALA A 148 2.14 7.03 -11.08
C ALA A 148 1.45 8.18 -11.84
N ILE A 149 0.14 8.37 -11.66
CA ILE A 149 -0.62 9.49 -12.24
C ILE A 149 -0.15 10.81 -11.64
N ALA A 150 -0.03 10.90 -10.31
CA ALA A 150 0.38 12.13 -9.62
C ALA A 150 1.80 12.57 -10.00
N ALA A 151 2.70 11.63 -10.23
CA ALA A 151 4.08 11.92 -10.65
C ALA A 151 4.13 12.63 -12.01
N LYS A 152 3.19 12.31 -12.92
CA LYS A 152 3.05 12.99 -14.23
C LYS A 152 2.34 14.34 -14.12
N ALA A 153 1.34 14.45 -13.26
CA ALA A 153 0.56 15.68 -13.05
C ALA A 153 1.33 16.71 -12.20
N GLN A 154 2.60 16.97 -12.53
CA GLN A 154 3.50 17.94 -11.86
C GLN A 154 3.66 17.70 -10.35
N GLN A 155 3.63 16.44 -9.91
CA GLN A 155 3.80 16.03 -8.51
C GLN A 155 2.78 16.67 -7.54
N ASN A 156 1.57 16.97 -8.03
CA ASN A 156 0.54 17.57 -7.21
C ASN A 156 -0.12 16.50 -6.32
N ALA A 157 0.23 16.48 -5.03
CA ALA A 157 -0.34 15.57 -4.05
C ALA A 157 -1.88 15.69 -3.94
N ALA A 158 -2.45 16.84 -4.26
CA ALA A 158 -3.90 17.04 -4.26
C ALA A 158 -4.59 16.18 -5.33
N ILE A 159 -3.97 15.99 -6.49
CA ILE A 159 -4.52 15.13 -7.56
C ILE A 159 -4.58 13.68 -7.08
N MET A 160 -3.53 13.20 -6.40
CA MET A 160 -3.51 11.86 -5.82
C MET A 160 -4.66 11.64 -4.82
N ALA A 161 -4.94 12.64 -3.98
CA ALA A 161 -6.04 12.57 -3.03
C ALA A 161 -7.40 12.57 -3.76
N VAL A 162 -7.65 13.52 -4.65
CA VAL A 162 -8.95 13.68 -5.34
C VAL A 162 -9.30 12.45 -6.18
N LEU A 163 -8.34 11.91 -6.94
CA LEU A 163 -8.56 10.71 -7.76
C LEU A 163 -8.58 9.43 -6.91
N GLY A 164 -7.89 9.42 -5.78
CA GLY A 164 -7.78 8.26 -4.90
C GLY A 164 -9.02 8.01 -4.06
N PHE A 165 -9.66 9.04 -3.55
CA PHE A 165 -10.80 8.91 -2.64
C PHE A 165 -11.91 7.97 -3.15
N PRO A 166 -12.38 8.08 -4.41
CA PRO A 166 -13.42 7.20 -4.93
C PRO A 166 -13.05 5.71 -4.95
N ILE A 167 -11.76 5.39 -5.05
CA ILE A 167 -11.26 4.01 -5.10
C ILE A 167 -10.89 3.52 -3.69
N ILE A 168 -10.27 4.38 -2.89
CA ILE A 168 -9.74 4.04 -1.57
C ILE A 168 -10.86 3.81 -0.56
N ILE A 169 -11.92 4.63 -0.57
CA ILE A 169 -13.01 4.50 0.41
C ILE A 169 -13.72 3.15 0.29
N PRO A 170 -14.19 2.69 -0.88
CA PRO A 170 -14.77 1.37 -1.02
C PRO A 170 -13.82 0.25 -0.60
N GLN A 171 -12.53 0.36 -0.96
CA GLN A 171 -11.51 -0.62 -0.62
C GLN A 171 -11.32 -0.74 0.89
N LEU A 172 -11.19 0.39 1.62
CA LEU A 172 -11.10 0.39 3.08
C LEU A 172 -12.34 -0.19 3.75
N LEU A 173 -13.54 0.16 3.25
CA LEU A 173 -14.79 -0.38 3.78
C LEU A 173 -14.86 -1.90 3.60
N LEU A 174 -14.41 -2.44 2.46
CA LEU A 174 -14.33 -3.88 2.22
C LEU A 174 -13.34 -4.54 3.18
N LEU A 175 -12.15 -3.96 3.36
CA LEU A 175 -11.11 -4.46 4.27
C LEU A 175 -11.58 -4.46 5.73
N MET A 176 -12.20 -3.36 6.19
CA MET A 176 -12.78 -3.28 7.52
C MET A 176 -13.90 -4.30 7.74
N LYS A 177 -14.75 -4.51 6.73
CA LYS A 177 -15.83 -5.51 6.78
C LYS A 177 -15.29 -6.93 6.85
N LEU A 178 -14.28 -7.25 6.04
CA LEU A 178 -13.63 -8.56 6.03
C LEU A 178 -12.93 -8.84 7.36
N SER A 179 -12.20 -7.86 7.89
CA SER A 179 -11.43 -8.01 9.12
C SER A 179 -12.29 -8.14 10.36
N ASN A 180 -13.54 -7.64 10.36
CA ASN A 180 -14.47 -7.85 11.47
C ASN A 180 -14.71 -9.33 11.79
N ALA A 181 -14.60 -10.22 10.80
CA ALA A 181 -14.73 -11.66 11.01
C ALA A 181 -13.65 -12.26 11.93
N ALA A 182 -12.51 -11.57 12.09
CA ALA A 182 -11.41 -12.03 12.95
C ALA A 182 -11.64 -11.69 14.44
N PHE A 183 -12.59 -10.81 14.76
CA PHE A 183 -12.89 -10.38 16.12
C PHE A 183 -14.09 -11.13 16.75
N ALA A 184 -14.79 -11.94 15.99
CA ALA A 184 -15.93 -12.71 16.50
C ALA A 184 -15.82 -14.20 16.12
N PRO A 185 -16.07 -15.14 17.06
CA PRO A 185 -15.85 -16.56 16.82
C PRO A 185 -16.83 -17.13 15.78
N LEU A 186 -18.04 -16.61 15.73
CA LEU A 186 -19.13 -17.09 14.86
C LEU A 186 -19.15 -16.46 13.47
N LEU A 187 -18.43 -15.34 13.26
CA LEU A 187 -18.38 -14.69 11.95
C LEU A 187 -17.41 -15.41 11.02
N THR A 188 -17.88 -15.68 9.81
CA THR A 188 -17.06 -16.20 8.71
C THR A 188 -16.72 -15.09 7.73
N ILE A 189 -15.60 -15.22 7.04
CA ILE A 189 -15.22 -14.29 5.98
C ILE A 189 -16.18 -14.49 4.80
N PRO A 190 -16.95 -13.45 4.38
CA PRO A 190 -17.85 -13.59 3.26
C PRO A 190 -17.05 -13.63 1.94
N THR A 191 -17.12 -14.77 1.25
CA THR A 191 -16.39 -15.00 -0.03
C THR A 191 -16.75 -13.97 -1.10
N SER A 192 -18.01 -13.51 -1.14
CA SER A 192 -18.46 -12.45 -2.04
C SER A 192 -17.69 -11.12 -1.82
N THR A 193 -17.40 -10.78 -0.57
CA THR A 193 -16.65 -9.54 -0.25
C THR A 193 -15.17 -9.68 -0.63
N VAL A 194 -14.58 -10.88 -0.47
CA VAL A 194 -13.21 -11.15 -0.95
C VAL A 194 -13.15 -11.03 -2.48
N LEU A 195 -14.12 -11.62 -3.19
CA LEU A 195 -14.20 -11.53 -4.65
C LEU A 195 -14.34 -10.08 -5.13
N LEU A 196 -15.13 -9.25 -4.43
CA LEU A 196 -15.25 -7.82 -4.75
C LEU A 196 -13.91 -7.08 -4.57
N LEU A 197 -13.18 -7.36 -3.51
CA LEU A 197 -11.87 -6.76 -3.27
C LEU A 197 -10.88 -7.16 -4.38
N VAL A 198 -10.79 -8.45 -4.69
CA VAL A 198 -9.91 -8.96 -5.76
C VAL A 198 -10.32 -8.40 -7.13
N ALA A 199 -11.62 -8.29 -7.43
CA ALA A 199 -12.09 -7.69 -8.67
C ALA A 199 -11.68 -6.22 -8.79
N LEU A 200 -11.75 -5.46 -7.68
CA LEU A 200 -11.28 -4.07 -7.62
C LEU A 200 -9.77 -4.00 -7.84
N ASP A 201 -9.00 -4.88 -7.23
CA ASP A 201 -7.54 -4.94 -7.41
C ASP A 201 -7.14 -5.26 -8.86
N ILE A 202 -7.81 -6.23 -9.48
CA ILE A 202 -7.61 -6.56 -10.89
C ILE A 202 -7.94 -5.35 -11.78
N MET A 203 -9.06 -4.67 -11.51
CA MET A 203 -9.45 -3.48 -12.25
C MET A 203 -8.35 -2.39 -12.15
N VAL A 204 -7.82 -2.14 -10.97
CA VAL A 204 -6.76 -1.14 -10.76
C VAL A 204 -5.47 -1.52 -11.48
N VAL A 205 -5.06 -2.80 -11.43
CA VAL A 205 -3.88 -3.28 -12.16
C VAL A 205 -4.06 -3.13 -13.67
N LEU A 206 -5.23 -3.48 -14.21
CA LEU A 206 -5.55 -3.30 -15.63
C LEU A 206 -5.51 -1.81 -16.01
N LEU A 207 -6.10 -0.94 -15.20
CA LEU A 207 -6.03 0.52 -15.42
C LEU A 207 -4.58 1.01 -15.39
N ALA A 208 -3.76 0.55 -14.44
CA ALA A 208 -2.36 0.91 -14.36
C ALA A 208 -1.59 0.50 -15.63
N VAL A 209 -1.76 -0.73 -16.10
CA VAL A 209 -1.07 -1.25 -17.30
C VAL A 209 -1.55 -0.56 -18.59
N ILE A 210 -2.85 -0.26 -18.71
CA ILE A 210 -3.43 0.37 -19.91
C ILE A 210 -3.12 1.87 -19.96
N LEU A 211 -3.26 2.60 -18.84
CA LEU A 211 -3.13 4.04 -18.82
C LEU A 211 -1.66 4.50 -18.75
N PHE A 212 -0.78 3.73 -18.14
CA PHE A 212 0.61 4.14 -17.96
C PHE A 212 1.39 4.38 -19.27
N PRO A 213 1.22 3.62 -20.36
CA PRO A 213 1.83 3.92 -21.65
C PRO A 213 1.45 5.30 -22.22
N PHE A 214 0.23 5.77 -21.94
CA PHE A 214 -0.20 7.12 -22.33
C PHE A 214 0.47 8.19 -21.48
N LEU A 215 0.61 7.94 -20.19
CA LEU A 215 1.35 8.80 -19.27
C LEU A 215 2.87 8.81 -19.57
N TRP A 216 3.40 7.78 -20.23
CA TRP A 216 4.82 7.64 -20.54
C TRP A 216 5.25 8.48 -21.73
N LYS A 217 4.36 8.78 -22.68
CA LYS A 217 4.70 9.43 -23.96
C LYS A 217 4.69 10.98 -23.90
N ASP A 218 4.05 11.56 -22.90
CA ASP A 218 3.98 13.03 -22.69
C ASP A 218 4.98 13.47 -21.59
#